data_34aefacb38a127f113f5964876cc8144
#
_entry.id   34aefacb38a127f113f5964876cc8144
#
_cell.length_a   1.000
_cell.length_b   1.000
_cell.length_c   1.000
_cell.angle_alpha   90.00
_cell.angle_beta   90.00
_cell.angle_gamma   90.00
#
_symmetry.space_group_name_H-M   'P 1'
#
loop_
_entity.id
_entity.type
_entity.pdbx_description
1 polymer ?
#
loop_
_entity_poly.entity_id
_entity_poly.type
_entity_poly.pdbx_seq_one_letter_code
_entity_poly.pdbx_strand_id
1 'polypeptide(L)'
;MSLIRTSRYISMILRHQPWKIGIELDEHGWADVEKLIEGVSKTHELTFELLEEIVATDDKQRYSFNEDKTLIRANQGHSIPVDVELTEAVPPEHLYHGTGEKHVSSIDKTGLIPKSRLYVHLSGDTETAVNVGTRHGNPVIYRVDSGKMAADGFKFYLSVNKVWLTEKVPVEYLEKLTDIR
;
A
#
# COMPACT_ATOMS: atom_id res chain seq x y z
N MET A 1 -13.07 14.44 16.85
CA MET A 1 -12.93 14.08 15.40
C MET A 1 -12.63 12.59 15.31
N SER A 2 -13.05 11.85 14.24
CA SER A 2 -12.89 10.38 14.22
C SER A 2 -11.43 10.01 13.98
N LEU A 3 -10.86 9.10 14.78
CA LEU A 3 -9.53 8.48 14.62
C LEU A 3 -9.27 8.00 13.19
N ILE A 4 -10.28 7.40 12.55
CA ILE A 4 -10.22 6.93 11.15
C ILE A 4 -9.93 8.09 10.17
N ARG A 5 -10.53 9.26 10.41
CA ARG A 5 -10.33 10.43 9.54
C ARG A 5 -8.91 10.98 9.68
N THR A 6 -8.42 11.06 10.90
CA THR A 6 -7.04 11.49 11.19
C THR A 6 -6.04 10.50 10.61
N SER A 7 -6.25 9.19 10.79
CA SER A 7 -5.40 8.15 10.20
C SER A 7 -5.33 8.24 8.66
N ARG A 8 -6.48 8.45 8.00
CA ARG A 8 -6.50 8.64 6.53
C ARG A 8 -5.71 9.88 6.09
N TYR A 9 -5.80 10.96 6.85
CA TYR A 9 -5.05 12.17 6.57
C TYR A 9 -3.54 11.95 6.73
N ILE A 10 -3.10 11.31 7.83
CA ILE A 10 -1.71 10.92 8.04
C ILE A 10 -1.20 10.02 6.90
N SER A 11 -2.01 9.05 6.47
CA SER A 11 -1.66 8.18 5.34
C SER A 11 -1.43 8.96 4.04
N MET A 12 -2.27 9.94 3.76
CA MET A 12 -2.11 10.82 2.59
C MET A 12 -0.82 11.65 2.69
N ILE A 13 -0.54 12.20 3.85
CA ILE A 13 0.67 13.00 4.10
C ILE A 13 1.92 12.15 3.89
N LEU A 14 2.04 11.04 4.61
CA LEU A 14 3.25 10.19 4.59
C LEU A 14 3.50 9.49 3.25
N ARG A 15 2.48 9.27 2.42
CA ARG A 15 2.61 8.55 1.15
C ARG A 15 2.68 9.44 -0.07
N HIS A 16 2.04 10.59 -0.01
CA HIS A 16 1.74 11.34 -1.23
C HIS A 16 2.07 12.84 -1.14
N GLN A 17 1.84 13.49 -0.01
CA GLN A 17 1.85 14.96 0.08
C GLN A 17 2.47 15.48 1.39
N PRO A 18 3.71 15.10 1.75
CA PRO A 18 4.34 15.57 3.00
C PRO A 18 4.46 17.11 3.04
N TRP A 19 4.69 17.74 1.88
CA TRP A 19 4.78 19.19 1.76
C TRP A 19 3.51 19.94 2.17
N LYS A 20 2.36 19.27 2.16
CA LYS A 20 1.07 19.89 2.54
C LYS A 20 1.04 20.40 3.97
N ILE A 21 1.82 19.81 4.85
CA ILE A 21 2.01 20.24 6.24
C ILE A 21 3.42 20.74 6.52
N GLY A 22 4.25 20.88 5.47
CA GLY A 22 5.60 21.42 5.56
C GLY A 22 6.63 20.47 6.14
N ILE A 23 6.42 19.15 6.03
CA ILE A 23 7.42 18.15 6.42
C ILE A 23 8.12 17.54 5.22
N GLU A 24 9.32 17.03 5.46
CA GLU A 24 10.09 16.26 4.52
C GLU A 24 10.22 14.82 5.02
N LEU A 25 10.31 13.88 4.08
CA LEU A 25 10.65 12.50 4.38
C LEU A 25 12.12 12.27 4.01
N ASP A 26 12.79 11.39 4.73
CA ASP A 26 14.11 10.94 4.32
C ASP A 26 14.02 9.95 3.12
N GLU A 27 15.19 9.46 2.67
CA GLU A 27 15.29 8.52 1.56
C GLU A 27 14.52 7.20 1.79
N HIS A 28 14.25 6.85 3.05
CA HIS A 28 13.52 5.64 3.45
C HIS A 28 12.06 5.91 3.87
N GLY A 29 11.58 7.12 3.63
CA GLY A 29 10.19 7.50 3.91
C GLY A 29 9.89 7.83 5.36
N TRP A 30 10.92 8.02 6.20
CA TRP A 30 10.73 8.42 7.59
C TRP A 30 10.44 9.91 7.71
N ALA A 31 9.49 10.24 8.55
CA ALA A 31 9.15 11.60 8.97
C ALA A 31 9.42 11.77 10.46
N ASP A 32 9.83 12.97 10.85
CA ASP A 32 9.93 13.38 12.24
C ASP A 32 8.54 13.41 12.89
N VAL A 33 8.40 12.73 14.03
CA VAL A 33 7.11 12.57 14.72
C VAL A 33 6.59 13.91 15.26
N GLU A 34 7.45 14.74 15.85
CA GLU A 34 7.04 16.04 16.41
C GLU A 34 6.54 16.97 15.30
N LYS A 35 7.27 17.03 14.18
CA LYS A 35 6.88 17.83 13.01
C LYS A 35 5.57 17.32 12.38
N LEU A 36 5.38 16.00 12.32
CA LEU A 36 4.13 15.41 11.86
C LEU A 36 2.95 15.84 12.75
N ILE A 37 3.10 15.72 14.06
CA ILE A 37 2.07 16.12 15.04
C ILE A 37 1.76 17.60 14.89
N GLU A 38 2.79 18.45 14.90
CA GLU A 38 2.61 19.90 14.73
C GLU A 38 1.87 20.27 13.43
N GLY A 39 2.27 19.66 12.33
CA GLY A 39 1.68 19.93 11.02
C GLY A 39 0.24 19.45 10.88
N VAL A 40 -0.06 18.25 11.38
CA VAL A 40 -1.41 17.66 11.36
C VAL A 40 -2.33 18.36 12.31
N SER A 41 -1.84 18.81 13.48
CA SER A 41 -2.64 19.49 14.51
C SER A 41 -3.23 20.83 14.05
N LYS A 42 -2.74 21.39 12.96
CA LYS A 42 -3.33 22.61 12.36
C LYS A 42 -4.75 22.37 11.80
N THR A 43 -5.10 21.14 11.48
CA THR A 43 -6.38 20.79 10.84
C THR A 43 -7.11 19.60 11.45
N HIS A 44 -6.40 18.77 12.19
CA HIS A 44 -6.91 17.56 12.85
C HIS A 44 -6.39 17.51 14.27
N GLU A 45 -7.16 17.01 15.18
CA GLU A 45 -6.68 16.73 16.54
C GLU A 45 -5.68 15.57 16.49
N LEU A 46 -4.43 15.84 16.92
CA LEU A 46 -3.38 14.84 17.00
C LEU A 46 -2.42 15.17 18.14
N THR A 47 -2.30 14.25 19.08
CA THR A 47 -1.24 14.20 20.11
C THR A 47 -0.37 12.99 19.87
N PHE A 48 0.72 12.88 20.61
CA PHE A 48 1.58 11.69 20.53
C PHE A 48 0.82 10.41 20.94
N GLU A 49 0.02 10.47 22.00
CA GLU A 49 -0.79 9.37 22.48
C GLU A 49 -1.84 8.93 21.44
N LEU A 50 -2.49 9.88 20.76
CA LEU A 50 -3.42 9.59 19.68
C LEU A 50 -2.70 8.97 18.46
N LEU A 51 -1.49 9.42 18.16
CA LEU A 51 -0.68 8.84 17.10
C LEU A 51 -0.28 7.40 17.43
N GLU A 52 0.15 7.13 18.67
CA GLU A 52 0.41 5.77 19.14
C GLU A 52 -0.83 4.89 19.03
N GLU A 53 -1.99 5.39 19.45
CA GLU A 53 -3.26 4.65 19.33
C GLU A 53 -3.59 4.34 17.86
N ILE A 54 -3.44 5.32 16.96
CA ILE A 54 -3.66 5.12 15.52
C ILE A 54 -2.74 4.02 14.98
N VAL A 55 -1.47 4.04 15.33
CA VAL A 55 -0.50 3.02 14.86
C VAL A 55 -0.82 1.64 15.45
N ALA A 56 -1.15 1.58 16.75
CA ALA A 56 -1.41 0.33 17.44
C ALA A 56 -2.74 -0.33 17.02
N THR A 57 -3.75 0.46 16.68
CA THR A 57 -5.10 -0.03 16.35
C THR A 57 -5.37 -0.12 14.83
N ASP A 58 -4.39 0.21 13.99
CA ASP A 58 -4.55 0.10 12.54
C ASP A 58 -4.50 -1.37 12.09
N ASP A 59 -5.66 -1.96 11.84
CA ASP A 59 -5.82 -3.34 11.37
C ASP A 59 -4.95 -3.67 10.14
N LYS A 60 -4.59 -2.66 9.35
CA LYS A 60 -3.78 -2.81 8.14
C LYS A 60 -2.30 -2.53 8.37
N GLN A 61 -1.92 -2.20 9.60
CA GLN A 61 -0.54 -1.89 9.98
C GLN A 61 0.18 -0.99 8.95
N ARG A 62 -0.47 0.12 8.60
CA ARG A 62 0.03 1.04 7.55
C ARG A 62 1.29 1.77 7.94
N TYR A 63 1.57 1.89 9.24
CA TYR A 63 2.62 2.72 9.79
C TYR A 63 3.56 1.92 10.68
N SER A 64 4.80 2.38 10.78
CA SER A 64 5.76 1.90 11.75
C SER A 64 6.49 3.07 12.38
N PHE A 65 6.73 3.01 13.69
CA PHE A 65 7.73 3.84 14.36
C PHE A 65 9.12 3.20 14.24
N ASN A 66 10.15 4.03 14.34
CA ASN A 66 11.49 3.54 14.68
C ASN A 66 11.56 3.15 16.16
N GLU A 67 12.69 2.64 16.62
CA GLU A 67 12.86 2.06 17.96
C GLU A 67 12.50 3.03 19.10
N ASP A 68 12.93 4.29 18.98
CA ASP A 68 12.71 5.33 20.00
C ASP A 68 11.46 6.20 19.75
N LYS A 69 10.67 5.87 18.72
CA LYS A 69 9.45 6.57 18.30
C LYS A 69 9.64 8.05 17.95
N THR A 70 10.84 8.44 17.60
CA THR A 70 11.12 9.80 17.10
C THR A 70 10.78 9.95 15.62
N LEU A 71 10.76 8.83 14.87
CA LEU A 71 10.42 8.77 13.46
C LEU A 71 9.24 7.84 13.20
N ILE A 72 8.47 8.17 12.18
CA ILE A 72 7.35 7.36 11.70
C ILE A 72 7.38 7.28 10.17
N ARG A 73 7.01 6.14 9.61
CA ARG A 73 6.81 6.00 8.16
C ARG A 73 5.57 5.20 7.81
N ALA A 74 5.07 5.38 6.59
CA ALA A 74 4.15 4.45 5.99
C ALA A 74 4.93 3.23 5.46
N ASN A 75 4.40 2.02 5.69
CA ASN A 75 5.08 0.77 5.34
C ASN A 75 5.12 0.48 3.84
N GLN A 76 4.18 1.06 3.07
CA GLN A 76 4.10 0.90 1.62
C GLN A 76 3.06 1.87 1.01
N GLY A 77 2.97 1.92 -0.32
CA GLY A 77 1.91 2.62 -1.03
C GLY A 77 2.25 4.06 -1.40
N HIS A 78 3.51 4.45 -1.36
CA HIS A 78 3.99 5.77 -1.74
C HIS A 78 3.80 6.06 -3.24
N SER A 79 3.56 7.33 -3.58
CA SER A 79 3.67 7.88 -4.93
C SER A 79 4.91 8.77 -5.09
N ILE A 80 5.58 9.09 -4.00
CA ILE A 80 6.85 9.82 -3.97
C ILE A 80 8.03 8.84 -3.96
N PRO A 81 9.20 9.21 -4.53
CA PRO A 81 10.34 8.32 -4.63
C PRO A 81 11.01 8.13 -3.25
N VAL A 82 10.69 7.02 -2.60
CA VAL A 82 11.32 6.56 -1.35
C VAL A 82 11.65 5.08 -1.44
N ASP A 83 12.70 4.65 -0.80
CA ASP A 83 13.06 3.25 -0.60
C ASP A 83 12.68 2.82 0.83
N VAL A 84 11.52 2.21 1.00
CA VAL A 84 11.08 1.74 2.31
C VAL A 84 11.74 0.41 2.72
N GLU A 85 12.86 0.07 2.13
CA GLU A 85 13.70 -1.10 2.47
C GLU A 85 12.91 -2.41 2.38
N LEU A 86 12.15 -2.56 1.30
CA LEU A 86 11.33 -3.75 1.07
C LEU A 86 12.20 -5.01 1.02
N THR A 87 11.75 -6.06 1.70
CA THR A 87 12.41 -7.35 1.68
C THR A 87 11.98 -8.15 0.45
N GLU A 88 12.95 -8.52 -0.40
CA GLU A 88 12.68 -9.46 -1.50
C GLU A 88 12.26 -10.82 -0.91
N ALA A 89 11.19 -11.39 -1.43
CA ALA A 89 10.63 -12.65 -0.94
C ALA A 89 10.13 -13.51 -2.10
N VAL A 90 10.21 -14.83 -1.92
CA VAL A 90 9.65 -15.80 -2.86
C VAL A 90 8.11 -15.76 -2.70
N PRO A 91 7.36 -15.44 -3.77
CA PRO A 91 5.91 -15.40 -3.68
C PRO A 91 5.32 -16.82 -3.62
N PRO A 92 4.08 -16.97 -3.14
CA PRO A 92 3.32 -18.20 -3.33
C PRO A 92 3.04 -18.41 -4.83
N GLU A 93 2.54 -19.59 -5.18
CA GLU A 93 2.21 -19.93 -6.57
C GLU A 93 1.26 -18.90 -7.20
N HIS A 94 0.26 -18.47 -6.46
CA HIS A 94 -0.72 -17.47 -6.89
C HIS A 94 -0.83 -16.30 -5.90
N LEU A 95 -0.97 -15.12 -6.47
CA LEU A 95 -1.39 -13.88 -5.80
C LEU A 95 -2.63 -13.31 -6.48
N TYR A 96 -3.24 -12.30 -5.90
CA TYR A 96 -4.50 -11.76 -6.37
C TYR A 96 -4.49 -10.23 -6.43
N HIS A 97 -5.19 -9.70 -7.43
CA HIS A 97 -5.39 -8.26 -7.56
C HIS A 97 -6.88 -7.95 -7.69
N GLY A 98 -7.39 -7.17 -6.74
CA GLY A 98 -8.76 -6.66 -6.76
C GLY A 98 -8.82 -5.28 -7.40
N THR A 99 -9.72 -5.12 -8.37
CA THR A 99 -9.95 -3.86 -9.06
C THR A 99 -11.44 -3.60 -9.30
N GLY A 100 -11.80 -2.39 -9.74
CA GLY A 100 -13.15 -2.11 -10.20
C GLY A 100 -13.31 -2.42 -11.69
N GLU A 101 -14.50 -2.81 -12.11
CA GLU A 101 -14.87 -3.18 -13.48
C GLU A 101 -14.40 -2.15 -14.54
N LYS A 102 -14.43 -0.87 -14.22
CA LYS A 102 -13.98 0.23 -15.11
C LYS A 102 -12.50 0.13 -15.53
N HIS A 103 -11.68 -0.62 -14.81
CA HIS A 103 -10.25 -0.79 -15.10
C HIS A 103 -9.94 -2.05 -15.91
N VAL A 104 -10.90 -2.95 -16.09
CA VAL A 104 -10.71 -4.27 -16.72
C VAL A 104 -10.15 -4.12 -18.15
N SER A 105 -10.76 -3.27 -18.96
CA SER A 105 -10.32 -3.08 -20.36
C SER A 105 -8.85 -2.61 -20.47
N SER A 106 -8.39 -1.80 -19.52
CA SER A 106 -6.99 -1.38 -19.47
C SER A 106 -6.08 -2.52 -19.04
N ILE A 107 -6.45 -3.25 -17.99
CA ILE A 107 -5.66 -4.36 -17.44
C ILE A 107 -5.54 -5.49 -18.46
N ASP A 108 -6.63 -5.84 -19.15
CA ASP A 108 -6.62 -6.89 -20.17
C ASP A 108 -5.68 -6.55 -21.35
N LYS A 109 -5.35 -5.29 -21.56
CA LYS A 109 -4.42 -4.83 -22.62
C LYS A 109 -2.99 -4.66 -22.13
N THR A 110 -2.78 -4.09 -20.96
CA THR A 110 -1.46 -3.65 -20.50
C THR A 110 -0.89 -4.49 -19.35
N GLY A 111 -1.67 -5.39 -18.77
CA GLY A 111 -1.34 -6.02 -17.50
C GLY A 111 -1.50 -5.05 -16.32
N LEU A 112 -0.96 -5.42 -15.18
CA LEU A 112 -0.94 -4.56 -14.00
C LEU A 112 0.32 -3.68 -14.01
N ILE A 113 0.11 -2.39 -13.91
CA ILE A 113 1.17 -1.38 -13.80
C ILE A 113 0.94 -0.52 -12.56
N PRO A 114 1.97 0.06 -11.94
CA PRO A 114 1.85 0.74 -10.66
C PRO A 114 1.12 2.09 -10.70
N LYS A 115 0.88 2.67 -11.87
CA LYS A 115 0.23 3.97 -12.07
C LYS A 115 0.88 5.09 -11.23
N SER A 116 0.17 5.62 -10.23
CA SER A 116 0.67 6.67 -9.34
C SER A 116 1.51 6.16 -8.17
N ARG A 117 1.61 4.85 -7.97
CA ARG A 117 2.41 4.24 -6.90
C ARG A 117 3.75 3.74 -7.43
N LEU A 118 4.65 3.34 -6.55
CA LEU A 118 5.96 2.78 -6.94
C LEU A 118 5.87 1.32 -7.39
N TYR A 119 4.89 0.59 -6.87
CA TYR A 119 4.70 -0.85 -7.11
C TYR A 119 3.24 -1.22 -7.37
N VAL A 120 3.05 -2.33 -8.06
CA VAL A 120 1.77 -3.06 -8.11
C VAL A 120 1.57 -3.75 -6.76
N HIS A 121 0.38 -3.61 -6.19
CA HIS A 121 0.00 -4.22 -4.91
C HIS A 121 -0.83 -5.46 -5.16
N LEU A 122 -0.45 -6.56 -4.52
CA LEU A 122 -1.10 -7.86 -4.65
C LEU A 122 -1.49 -8.39 -3.26
N SER A 123 -2.54 -9.17 -3.22
CA SER A 123 -3.06 -9.83 -2.02
C SER A 123 -2.73 -11.31 -2.03
N GLY A 124 -2.53 -11.89 -0.84
CA GLY A 124 -2.29 -13.31 -0.67
C GLY A 124 -3.54 -14.18 -0.82
N ASP A 125 -4.73 -13.57 -0.78
CA ASP A 125 -6.02 -14.26 -0.83
C ASP A 125 -7.08 -13.48 -1.61
N THR A 126 -8.13 -14.18 -2.02
CA THR A 126 -9.23 -13.61 -2.81
C THR A 126 -10.13 -12.69 -1.98
N GLU A 127 -10.34 -12.96 -0.71
CA GLU A 127 -11.20 -12.14 0.18
C GLU A 127 -10.62 -10.72 0.31
N THR A 128 -9.33 -10.63 0.58
CA THR A 128 -8.63 -9.34 0.63
C THR A 128 -8.69 -8.62 -0.72
N ALA A 129 -8.54 -9.34 -1.83
CA ALA A 129 -8.64 -8.77 -3.17
C ALA A 129 -10.05 -8.24 -3.47
N VAL A 130 -11.10 -8.95 -3.07
CA VAL A 130 -12.50 -8.49 -3.18
C VAL A 130 -12.69 -7.20 -2.38
N ASN A 131 -12.23 -7.16 -1.13
CA ASN A 131 -12.32 -5.98 -0.28
C ASN A 131 -11.60 -4.76 -0.86
N VAL A 132 -10.48 -4.97 -1.56
CA VAL A 132 -9.78 -3.91 -2.29
C VAL A 132 -10.58 -3.47 -3.51
N GLY A 133 -11.06 -4.41 -4.32
CA GLY A 133 -11.82 -4.13 -5.55
C GLY A 133 -13.11 -3.36 -5.29
N THR A 134 -13.84 -3.72 -4.23
CA THR A 134 -15.11 -3.08 -3.85
C THR A 134 -14.99 -1.57 -3.61
N ARG A 135 -13.81 -1.08 -3.22
CA ARG A 135 -13.56 0.37 -3.07
C ARG A 135 -13.59 1.15 -4.40
N HIS A 136 -13.51 0.43 -5.52
CA HIS A 136 -13.44 1.00 -6.86
C HIS A 136 -14.69 0.73 -7.71
N GLY A 137 -15.76 0.21 -7.09
CA GLY A 137 -17.04 -0.15 -7.71
C GLY A 137 -17.29 -1.66 -7.68
N ASN A 138 -17.91 -2.22 -8.71
CA ASN A 138 -18.08 -3.67 -8.82
C ASN A 138 -16.70 -4.35 -8.86
N PRO A 139 -16.40 -5.24 -7.91
CA PRO A 139 -15.08 -5.85 -7.83
C PRO A 139 -14.85 -6.87 -8.95
N VAL A 140 -13.69 -6.80 -9.55
CA VAL A 140 -13.14 -7.81 -10.47
C VAL A 140 -11.81 -8.27 -9.91
N ILE A 141 -11.58 -9.57 -9.89
CA ILE A 141 -10.37 -10.16 -9.34
C ILE A 141 -9.56 -10.83 -10.43
N TYR A 142 -8.28 -10.51 -10.45
CA TYR A 142 -7.30 -11.21 -11.26
C TYR A 142 -6.45 -12.12 -10.38
N ARG A 143 -6.30 -13.37 -10.81
CA ARG A 143 -5.28 -14.27 -10.29
C ARG A 143 -3.99 -14.01 -11.04
N VAL A 144 -2.90 -13.89 -10.31
CA VAL A 144 -1.54 -13.69 -10.82
C VAL A 144 -0.76 -14.99 -10.64
N ASP A 145 -0.19 -15.50 -11.71
CA ASP A 145 0.74 -16.66 -11.67
C ASP A 145 2.12 -16.21 -11.16
N SER A 146 2.16 -15.86 -9.89
CA SER A 146 3.34 -15.29 -9.25
C SER A 146 4.50 -16.28 -9.11
N GLY A 147 4.20 -17.55 -8.94
CA GLY A 147 5.23 -18.60 -8.92
C GLY A 147 5.96 -18.70 -10.26
N LYS A 148 5.22 -18.70 -11.38
CA LYS A 148 5.80 -18.69 -12.71
C LYS A 148 6.56 -17.37 -12.99
N MET A 149 6.01 -16.24 -12.62
CA MET A 149 6.72 -14.96 -12.75
C MET A 149 8.08 -14.99 -12.02
N ALA A 150 8.11 -15.48 -10.79
CA ALA A 150 9.36 -15.59 -10.02
C ALA A 150 10.37 -16.52 -10.70
N ALA A 151 9.92 -17.66 -11.24
CA ALA A 151 10.75 -18.57 -12.01
C ALA A 151 11.31 -17.92 -13.30
N ASP A 152 10.55 -17.01 -13.90
CA ASP A 152 10.93 -16.26 -15.11
C ASP A 152 11.79 -15.00 -14.77
N GLY A 153 12.14 -14.79 -13.50
CA GLY A 153 13.07 -13.74 -13.06
C GLY A 153 12.43 -12.44 -12.53
N PHE A 154 11.10 -12.37 -12.40
CA PHE A 154 10.43 -11.23 -11.78
C PHE A 154 10.65 -11.23 -10.27
N LYS A 155 10.87 -10.04 -9.72
CA LYS A 155 11.10 -9.87 -8.29
C LYS A 155 9.80 -9.51 -7.57
N PHE A 156 9.64 -10.11 -6.39
CA PHE A 156 8.55 -9.82 -5.46
C PHE A 156 9.11 -9.36 -4.13
N TYR A 157 8.37 -8.48 -3.47
CA TYR A 157 8.71 -7.95 -2.17
C TYR A 157 7.51 -8.14 -1.24
N LEU A 158 7.80 -8.38 0.03
CA LEU A 158 6.79 -8.45 1.07
C LEU A 158 6.99 -7.30 2.04
N SER A 159 6.00 -6.42 2.13
CA SER A 159 6.04 -5.31 3.08
C SER A 159 5.84 -5.78 4.52
N VAL A 160 6.19 -4.92 5.49
CA VAL A 160 6.02 -5.20 6.92
C VAL A 160 4.58 -5.59 7.25
N ASN A 161 3.62 -4.96 6.60
CA ASN A 161 2.19 -5.26 6.77
C ASN A 161 1.65 -6.33 5.81
N LYS A 162 2.53 -7.21 5.32
CA LYS A 162 2.19 -8.40 4.54
C LYS A 162 1.48 -8.13 3.20
N VAL A 163 1.74 -7.00 2.59
CA VAL A 163 1.32 -6.70 1.22
C VAL A 163 2.42 -7.15 0.25
N TRP A 164 2.05 -7.91 -0.77
CA TRP A 164 2.94 -8.30 -1.84
C TRP A 164 3.08 -7.18 -2.87
N LEU A 165 4.29 -6.94 -3.31
CA LEU A 165 4.66 -5.85 -4.21
C LEU A 165 5.53 -6.38 -5.35
N THR A 166 5.28 -5.88 -6.56
CA THR A 166 6.11 -6.16 -7.75
C THR A 166 6.07 -4.95 -8.68
N GLU A 167 7.05 -4.83 -9.57
CA GLU A 167 7.14 -3.68 -10.48
C GLU A 167 6.00 -3.66 -11.50
N LYS A 168 5.63 -4.82 -12.04
CA LYS A 168 4.55 -4.98 -13.02
C LYS A 168 4.10 -6.44 -13.09
N VAL A 169 2.90 -6.67 -13.63
CA VAL A 169 2.42 -8.00 -13.98
C VAL A 169 2.01 -8.01 -15.45
N PRO A 170 2.78 -8.64 -16.35
CA PRO A 170 2.40 -8.81 -17.75
C PRO A 170 1.10 -9.60 -17.91
N VAL A 171 0.38 -9.37 -19.01
CA VAL A 171 -0.94 -9.94 -19.27
C VAL A 171 -0.91 -11.48 -19.28
N GLU A 172 0.16 -12.08 -19.77
CA GLU A 172 0.32 -13.53 -19.87
C GLU A 172 0.34 -14.28 -18.51
N TYR A 173 0.52 -13.56 -17.41
CA TYR A 173 0.47 -14.08 -16.04
C TYR A 173 -0.84 -13.78 -15.32
N LEU A 174 -1.82 -13.18 -16.02
CA LEU A 174 -3.11 -12.79 -15.44
C LEU A 174 -4.23 -13.71 -15.89
N GLU A 175 -5.06 -14.10 -14.94
CA GLU A 175 -6.32 -14.77 -15.19
C GLU A 175 -7.45 -14.04 -14.47
N LYS A 176 -8.45 -13.60 -15.23
CA LYS A 176 -9.64 -12.98 -14.66
C LYS A 176 -10.56 -14.05 -14.07
N LEU A 177 -10.84 -13.96 -12.78
CA LEU A 177 -11.73 -14.88 -12.08
C LEU A 177 -13.19 -14.48 -12.34
N THR A 178 -14.00 -15.42 -12.83
CA THR A 178 -15.42 -15.18 -13.19
C THR A 178 -16.41 -15.59 -12.08
N ASP A 179 -15.98 -16.47 -11.16
CA ASP A 179 -16.81 -16.99 -10.05
C ASP A 179 -16.10 -16.81 -8.71
N ILE A 180 -16.31 -15.62 -8.12
CA ILE A 180 -15.90 -15.36 -6.73
C ILE A 180 -17.17 -15.29 -5.90
N ARG A 181 -17.63 -16.44 -5.44
CA ARG A 181 -18.66 -16.56 -4.41
C ARG A 181 -18.05 -16.93 -3.07
#